data_1665c82564bb26d7209592e1f6f95bbc
#
_entry.id   1665c82564bb26d7209592e1f6f95bbc
#
_cell.length_a   1.000
_cell.length_b   1.000
_cell.length_c   1.000
_cell.angle_alpha   90.00
_cell.angle_beta   90.00
_cell.angle_gamma   90.00
#
_symmetry.space_group_name_H-M   'P 1'
#
loop_
_entity.id
_entity.type
_entity.pdbx_description
1 polymer ?
#
loop_
_entity_poly.entity_id
_entity_poly.type
_entity_poly.pdbx_seq_one_letter_code
_entity_poly.pdbx_strand_id
1 'polypeptide(L)' 'MLDNIYILTDTELCNRIAAKIKTVRLKQNMSQAELADKSGVSISTIKRMEDGEVKNFESLIRVLRTLGKLDIFVPLVEEE' A
#
# COMPACT_ATOMS: atom_id res chain seq x y z
N MET A 1 8.05 16.95 -6.12
CA MET A 1 7.37 16.79 -4.83
C MET A 1 5.92 17.25 -4.95
N LEU A 2 5.01 16.57 -4.29
CA LEU A 2 3.60 16.94 -4.31
C LEU A 2 3.32 18.02 -3.28
N ASP A 3 2.95 19.24 -3.73
CA ASP A 3 2.70 20.37 -2.83
C ASP A 3 1.32 20.36 -2.22
N ASN A 4 0.32 19.83 -2.94
CA ASN A 4 -1.05 19.81 -2.45
C ASN A 4 -1.76 18.52 -2.89
N ILE A 5 -1.86 17.59 -1.96
CA ILE A 5 -2.49 16.29 -2.20
C ILE A 5 -4.00 16.42 -2.49
N TYR A 6 -4.62 17.51 -2.02
CA TYR A 6 -6.06 17.71 -2.21
C TYR A 6 -6.47 17.96 -3.67
N ILE A 7 -5.52 18.29 -4.56
CA ILE A 7 -5.82 18.45 -5.98
C ILE A 7 -5.93 17.12 -6.73
N LEU A 8 -5.50 16.02 -6.11
CA LEU A 8 -5.62 14.70 -6.72
C LEU A 8 -7.05 14.18 -6.59
N THR A 9 -7.56 13.55 -7.63
CA THR A 9 -8.80 12.79 -7.52
C THR A 9 -8.57 11.53 -6.67
N ASP A 10 -9.64 10.94 -6.19
CA ASP A 10 -9.53 9.69 -5.42
C ASP A 10 -8.84 8.60 -6.24
N THR A 11 -9.18 8.48 -7.52
CA THR A 11 -8.59 7.49 -8.42
C THR A 11 -7.09 7.75 -8.61
N GLU A 12 -6.70 9.01 -8.82
CA GLU A 12 -5.29 9.37 -8.95
C GLU A 12 -4.51 9.02 -7.69
N LEU A 13 -5.06 9.29 -6.51
CA LEU A 13 -4.41 8.97 -5.26
C LEU A 13 -4.27 7.46 -5.08
N CYS A 14 -5.32 6.69 -5.35
CA CYS A 14 -5.27 5.24 -5.28
C CYS A 14 -4.18 4.67 -6.21
N ASN A 15 -4.09 5.20 -7.42
CA ASN A 15 -3.09 4.74 -8.38
C ASN A 15 -1.67 5.08 -7.94
N ARG A 16 -1.46 6.23 -7.30
CA ARG A 16 -0.14 6.61 -6.79
C ARG A 16 0.26 5.72 -5.62
N ILE A 17 -0.67 5.41 -4.73
CA ILE A 17 -0.43 4.49 -3.60
C ILE A 17 -0.08 3.09 -4.15
N ALA A 18 -0.84 2.62 -5.13
CA ALA A 18 -0.61 1.32 -5.77
C ALA A 18 0.79 1.25 -6.39
N ALA A 19 1.18 2.29 -7.11
CA ALA A 19 2.51 2.37 -7.72
C ALA A 19 3.60 2.35 -6.66
N LYS A 20 3.40 3.02 -5.55
CA LYS A 20 4.36 3.06 -4.44
C LYS A 20 4.52 1.69 -3.79
N ILE A 21 3.42 0.98 -3.56
CA ILE A 21 3.45 -0.39 -3.02
C ILE A 21 4.30 -1.29 -3.92
N LYS A 22 4.05 -1.24 -5.22
CA LYS A 22 4.81 -2.03 -6.19
C LYS A 22 6.29 -1.67 -6.17
N THR A 23 6.61 -0.37 -6.18
CA THR A 23 7.99 0.12 -6.16
C THR A 23 8.73 -0.35 -4.92
N VAL A 24 8.11 -0.23 -3.75
CA VAL A 24 8.73 -0.66 -2.48
C VAL A 24 8.92 -2.17 -2.47
N ARG A 25 7.93 -2.93 -2.93
CA ARG A 25 8.04 -4.39 -3.04
C ARG A 25 9.25 -4.78 -3.90
N LEU A 26 9.36 -4.18 -5.08
CA LEU A 26 10.46 -4.49 -6.02
C LEU A 26 11.82 -4.09 -5.45
N LYS A 27 11.89 -2.98 -4.74
CA LYS A 27 13.14 -2.55 -4.09
C LYS A 27 13.58 -3.53 -3.00
N GLN A 28 12.64 -4.25 -2.40
CA GLN A 28 12.93 -5.27 -1.41
C GLN A 28 13.11 -6.65 -2.04
N ASN A 29 13.17 -6.71 -3.37
CA ASN A 29 13.39 -7.95 -4.13
C ASN A 29 12.33 -9.01 -3.87
N MET A 30 11.09 -8.59 -3.67
CA MET A 30 9.97 -9.52 -3.46
C MET A 30 9.10 -9.64 -4.71
N SER A 31 8.67 -10.88 -5.00
CA SER A 31 7.60 -11.13 -5.95
C SER A 31 6.25 -10.82 -5.29
N GLN A 32 5.20 -10.72 -6.09
CA GLN A 32 3.83 -10.58 -5.57
C GLN A 32 3.46 -11.78 -4.70
N ALA A 33 3.88 -12.98 -5.10
CA ALA A 33 3.63 -14.20 -4.33
C ALA A 33 4.33 -14.17 -2.98
N GLU A 34 5.57 -13.69 -2.93
CA GLU A 34 6.30 -13.56 -1.66
C GLU A 34 5.65 -12.54 -0.74
N LEU A 35 5.21 -11.40 -1.27
CA LEU A 35 4.51 -10.41 -0.47
C LEU A 35 3.19 -10.97 0.06
N ALA A 36 2.45 -11.69 -0.77
CA ALA A 36 1.22 -12.36 -0.35
C ALA A 36 1.48 -13.32 0.81
N ASP A 37 2.49 -14.17 0.67
CA ASP A 37 2.86 -15.13 1.71
C ASP A 37 3.24 -14.44 3.02
N LYS A 38 4.11 -13.44 2.96
CA LYS A 38 4.60 -12.75 4.16
C LYS A 38 3.54 -11.90 4.84
N SER A 39 2.63 -11.33 4.07
CA SER A 39 1.59 -10.46 4.63
C SER A 39 0.32 -11.21 5.07
N GLY A 40 0.18 -12.47 4.67
CA GLY A 40 -1.04 -13.23 4.93
C GLY A 40 -2.23 -12.76 4.09
N VAL A 41 -1.96 -12.09 2.97
CA VAL A 41 -2.97 -11.57 2.04
C VAL A 41 -2.88 -12.40 0.75
N SER A 42 -4.01 -12.69 0.11
CA SER A 42 -4.00 -13.49 -1.11
C SER A 42 -3.26 -12.78 -2.25
N ILE A 43 -2.66 -13.56 -3.15
CA ILE A 43 -1.95 -13.00 -4.30
C ILE A 43 -2.89 -12.18 -5.20
N SER A 44 -4.16 -12.61 -5.34
CA SER A 44 -5.13 -11.86 -6.13
C SER A 44 -5.42 -10.49 -5.51
N THR A 45 -5.44 -10.40 -4.18
CA THR A 45 -5.60 -9.13 -3.48
C THR A 45 -4.38 -8.23 -3.69
N ILE A 46 -3.17 -8.79 -3.63
CA ILE A 46 -1.94 -8.03 -3.93
C ILE A 46 -2.00 -7.45 -5.35
N LYS A 47 -2.37 -8.29 -6.32
CA LYS A 47 -2.47 -7.85 -7.72
C LYS A 47 -3.46 -6.70 -7.90
N ARG A 48 -4.66 -6.82 -7.30
CA ARG A 48 -5.66 -5.74 -7.35
C ARG A 48 -5.17 -4.48 -6.68
N MET A 49 -4.51 -4.63 -5.53
CA MET A 49 -3.98 -3.49 -4.78
C MET A 49 -2.95 -2.72 -5.61
N GLU A 50 -2.07 -3.43 -6.32
CA GLU A 50 -1.09 -2.81 -7.20
C GLU A 50 -1.71 -2.23 -8.48
N ASP A 51 -2.95 -2.62 -8.79
CA ASP A 51 -3.74 -2.02 -9.88
C ASP A 51 -4.60 -0.84 -9.41
N GLY A 52 -4.49 -0.46 -8.15
CA GLY A 52 -5.23 0.68 -7.60
C GLY A 52 -6.54 0.34 -6.92
N GLU A 53 -6.85 -0.96 -6.75
CA GLU A 53 -8.07 -1.41 -6.09
C GLU A 53 -7.79 -1.90 -4.67
N VAL A 54 -8.08 -1.06 -3.69
CA VAL A 54 -7.98 -1.44 -2.27
C VAL A 54 -9.40 -1.54 -1.71
N LYS A 55 -9.90 -2.75 -1.58
CA LYS A 55 -11.27 -3.00 -1.09
C LYS A 55 -11.32 -3.33 0.39
N ASN A 56 -10.21 -3.74 0.97
CA ASN A 56 -10.14 -4.12 2.37
C ASN A 56 -8.99 -3.37 3.03
N PHE A 57 -9.35 -2.48 3.95
CA PHE A 57 -8.36 -1.64 4.61
C PHE A 57 -7.39 -2.45 5.48
N GLU A 58 -7.90 -3.50 6.13
CA GLU A 58 -7.03 -4.38 6.94
C GLU A 58 -5.97 -5.05 6.10
N SER A 59 -6.32 -5.48 4.87
CA SER A 59 -5.34 -6.06 3.95
C SER A 59 -4.24 -5.04 3.59
N LEU A 60 -4.62 -3.77 3.39
CA LEU A 60 -3.66 -2.70 3.13
C LEU A 60 -2.71 -2.54 4.32
N ILE A 61 -3.24 -2.55 5.54
CA ILE A 61 -2.42 -2.47 6.76
C ILE A 61 -1.41 -3.62 6.80
N ARG A 62 -1.85 -4.84 6.52
CA ARG A 62 -0.98 -6.02 6.53
C ARG A 62 0.16 -5.90 5.51
N VAL A 63 -0.16 -5.43 4.32
CA VAL A 63 0.84 -5.23 3.26
C VAL A 63 1.84 -4.15 3.66
N LEU A 64 1.36 -3.01 4.13
CA LEU A 64 2.23 -1.91 4.54
C LEU A 64 3.11 -2.31 5.73
N ARG A 65 2.57 -3.09 6.67
CA ARG A 65 3.36 -3.61 7.80
C ARG A 65 4.49 -4.50 7.29
N THR A 66 4.20 -5.40 6.36
CA THR A 66 5.19 -6.30 5.78
C THR A 66 6.29 -5.54 5.05
N LEU A 67 5.93 -4.46 4.35
CA LEU A 67 6.87 -3.62 3.62
C LEU A 67 7.63 -2.63 4.52
N GLY A 68 7.28 -2.55 5.81
CA GLY A 68 7.92 -1.61 6.73
C GLY A 68 7.49 -0.17 6.53
N LYS A 69 6.25 0.05 6.05
CA LYS A 69 5.71 1.38 5.75
C LYS A 69 4.49 1.75 6.57
N LEU A 70 4.31 1.11 7.71
CA LEU A 70 3.13 1.34 8.55
C LEU A 70 3.16 2.68 9.29
N ASP A 71 4.34 3.27 9.42
CA ASP A 71 4.52 4.55 10.12
C ASP A 71 3.80 5.73 9.47
N ILE A 72 3.34 5.58 8.21
CA ILE A 72 2.50 6.62 7.58
C ILE A 72 1.20 6.85 8.35
N PHE A 73 0.76 5.86 9.15
CA PHE A 73 -0.46 5.97 9.94
C PHE A 73 -0.25 6.55 11.34
N VAL A 74 1.00 6.82 11.74
CA VAL A 74 1.29 7.32 13.08
C VAL A 74 0.44 8.55 13.43
N PRO A 75 0.34 9.58 12.57
CA PRO A 75 -0.47 10.75 12.91
C PRO A 75 -1.96 10.46 13.10
N LEU A 76 -2.45 9.35 12.54
CA LEU A 76 -3.85 8.97 12.65
C LEU A 76 -4.19 8.21 13.93
N VAL A 77 -3.16 7.62 14.57
CA VAL A 77 -3.36 6.78 15.74
C VAL A 77 -2.76 7.37 17.02
N GLU A 78 -1.95 8.39 16.92
CA GLU A 78 -1.40 9.09 18.09
C GLU A 78 -2.51 9.82 18.84
N GLU A 79 -2.45 9.73 20.16
CA GLU A 79 -3.31 10.51 21.02
C GLU A 79 -2.69 11.90 21.24
N GLU A 80 -3.54 12.91 21.19
CA GLU A 80 -3.11 14.29 21.47
C GLU A 80 -3.10 14.60 22.97
#